data_b8988591b2de6313146f7667c36580e1
#
_entry.id   b8988591b2de6313146f7667c36580e1
#
_cell.length_a   1.000
_cell.length_b   1.000
_cell.length_c   1.000
_cell.angle_alpha   90.00
_cell.angle_beta   90.00
_cell.angle_gamma   90.00
#
_symmetry.space_group_name_H-M   'P 1'
#
loop_
_entity.id
_entity.type
_entity.pdbx_description
1 polymer ?
#
loop_
_entity_poly.entity_id
_entity_poly.type
_entity_poly.pdbx_seq_one_letter_code
_entity_poly.pdbx_strand_id
1 'polypeptide(L)'
;MAAVLSRTGWALGTGLGIGLAPIAPATVASLAAVLIYGFSPLREDSAGFFLLCGLAFLAGIWACQTLITDGDHDPHRAVWDEFAGMWVTCLFLPKDFAWLAAAFVVFRVLDILKPWPIRRFERFPGGLGIMADDLAAGVVGAVGLNVVYRLFF
;
A
#
# COMPACT_ATOMS: atom_id res chain seq x y z
N MET A 1 -8.84 -26.37 7.85
CA MET A 1 -8.43 -25.07 8.41
C MET A 1 -7.31 -24.44 7.59
N ALA A 2 -6.18 -25.10 7.35
CA ALA A 2 -5.06 -24.58 6.56
C ALA A 2 -5.46 -24.14 5.13
N ALA A 3 -6.27 -24.92 4.41
CA ALA A 3 -6.74 -24.57 3.06
C ALA A 3 -7.64 -23.31 3.01
N VAL A 4 -8.41 -23.06 4.07
CA VAL A 4 -9.25 -21.86 4.17
C VAL A 4 -8.37 -20.63 4.43
N LEU A 5 -7.42 -20.74 5.36
CA LEU A 5 -6.46 -19.66 5.63
C LEU A 5 -5.62 -19.29 4.39
N SER A 6 -5.21 -20.29 3.60
CA SER A 6 -4.51 -20.05 2.34
C SER A 6 -5.38 -19.32 1.32
N ARG A 7 -6.67 -19.67 1.20
CA ARG A 7 -7.61 -19.00 0.29
C ARG A 7 -7.90 -17.55 0.70
N THR A 8 -8.10 -17.30 1.99
CA THR A 8 -8.32 -15.93 2.50
C THR A 8 -7.07 -15.07 2.37
N GLY A 9 -5.87 -15.64 2.67
CA GLY A 9 -4.61 -14.95 2.46
C GLY A 9 -4.38 -14.61 0.98
N TRP A 10 -4.68 -15.55 0.08
CA TRP A 10 -4.60 -15.33 -1.36
C TRP A 10 -5.56 -14.21 -1.81
N ALA A 11 -6.81 -14.25 -1.37
CA ALA A 11 -7.79 -13.23 -1.73
C ALA A 11 -7.38 -11.83 -1.24
N LEU A 12 -6.89 -11.73 0.00
CA LEU A 12 -6.43 -10.48 0.55
C LEU A 12 -5.15 -9.99 -0.16
N GLY A 13 -4.13 -10.85 -0.29
CA GLY A 13 -2.86 -10.49 -0.92
C GLY A 13 -3.00 -10.05 -2.37
N THR A 14 -3.96 -10.62 -3.10
CA THR A 14 -4.30 -10.19 -4.47
C THR A 14 -5.25 -8.98 -4.52
N GLY A 15 -5.55 -8.33 -3.39
CA GLY A 15 -6.51 -7.24 -3.35
C GLY A 15 -7.88 -7.64 -3.90
N LEU A 16 -8.40 -8.79 -3.46
CA LEU A 16 -9.66 -9.41 -3.94
C LEU A 16 -9.67 -9.68 -5.46
N GLY A 17 -8.51 -10.00 -6.02
CA GLY A 17 -8.34 -10.30 -7.44
C GLY A 17 -7.85 -9.14 -8.30
N ILE A 18 -7.69 -7.93 -7.77
CA ILE A 18 -7.11 -6.79 -8.51
C ILE A 18 -5.70 -7.12 -9.02
N GLY A 19 -4.90 -7.85 -8.23
CA GLY A 19 -3.57 -8.33 -8.61
C GLY A 19 -3.54 -9.27 -9.82
N LEU A 20 -4.71 -9.73 -10.31
CA LEU A 20 -4.83 -10.51 -11.54
C LEU A 20 -5.05 -9.63 -12.77
N ALA A 21 -5.05 -8.32 -12.63
CA ALA A 21 -5.17 -7.40 -13.76
C ALA A 21 -4.04 -7.66 -14.77
N PRO A 22 -4.35 -7.72 -16.07
CA PRO A 22 -3.37 -8.09 -17.11
C PRO A 22 -2.34 -6.99 -17.37
N ILE A 23 -2.62 -5.75 -16.96
CA ILE A 23 -1.76 -4.58 -17.17
C ILE A 23 -1.65 -3.81 -15.87
N ALA A 24 -0.42 -3.61 -15.40
CA ALA A 24 -0.06 -2.78 -14.25
C ALA A 24 -0.93 -3.02 -12.99
N PRO A 25 -1.01 -4.27 -12.46
CA PRO A 25 -1.87 -4.60 -11.32
C PRO A 25 -1.60 -3.71 -10.09
N ALA A 26 -0.36 -3.41 -9.81
CA ALA A 26 0.07 -2.51 -8.75
C ALA A 26 -0.53 -1.10 -8.88
N THR A 27 -0.52 -0.52 -10.09
CA THR A 27 -1.11 0.79 -10.35
C THR A 27 -2.63 0.76 -10.19
N VAL A 28 -3.28 -0.31 -10.66
CA VAL A 28 -4.73 -0.50 -10.49
C VAL A 28 -5.08 -0.61 -9.00
N ALA A 29 -4.27 -1.35 -8.23
CA ALA A 29 -4.46 -1.50 -6.78
C ALA A 29 -4.30 -0.18 -6.03
N SER A 30 -3.25 0.59 -6.33
CA SER A 30 -3.03 1.91 -5.73
C SER A 30 -4.18 2.88 -6.06
N LEU A 31 -4.69 2.85 -7.31
CA LEU A 31 -5.84 3.64 -7.72
C LEU A 31 -7.10 3.21 -6.97
N ALA A 32 -7.35 1.92 -6.87
CA ALA A 32 -8.48 1.40 -6.08
C ALA A 32 -8.36 1.81 -4.61
N ALA A 33 -7.18 1.71 -4.01
CA ALA A 33 -6.93 2.07 -2.62
C ALA A 33 -7.25 3.55 -2.34
N VAL A 34 -6.76 4.48 -3.18
CA VAL A 34 -7.02 5.92 -3.00
C VAL A 34 -8.49 6.27 -3.22
N LEU A 35 -9.16 5.62 -4.16
CA LEU A 35 -10.60 5.81 -4.38
C LEU A 35 -11.43 5.28 -3.21
N ILE A 36 -11.16 4.07 -2.72
CA ILE A 36 -11.82 3.50 -1.54
C ILE A 36 -11.67 4.43 -0.34
N TYR A 37 -10.46 4.94 -0.10
CA TYR A 37 -10.23 5.91 0.97
C TYR A 37 -10.99 7.22 0.70
N GLY A 38 -10.93 7.76 -0.51
CA GLY A 38 -11.61 8.99 -0.91
C GLY A 38 -13.11 8.99 -0.62
N PHE A 39 -13.78 7.86 -0.88
CA PHE A 39 -15.22 7.68 -0.62
C PHE A 39 -15.54 7.16 0.79
N SER A 40 -14.55 6.78 1.59
CA SER A 40 -14.77 6.31 2.97
C SER A 40 -15.17 7.47 3.90
N PRO A 41 -15.86 7.22 5.03
CA PRO A 41 -16.14 8.24 6.03
C PRO A 41 -14.93 8.54 6.95
N LEU A 42 -13.79 7.85 6.77
CA LEU A 42 -12.62 8.01 7.61
C LEU A 42 -11.92 9.33 7.32
N ARG A 43 -11.60 10.07 8.37
CA ARG A 43 -10.81 11.29 8.25
C ARG A 43 -9.31 10.97 8.26
N GLU A 44 -8.53 11.83 7.61
CA GLU A 44 -7.09 11.73 7.41
C GLU A 44 -6.26 11.69 8.72
N ASP A 45 -6.81 12.26 9.80
CA ASP A 45 -6.21 12.36 11.14
C ASP A 45 -6.91 11.47 12.18
N SER A 46 -7.87 10.63 11.76
CA SER A 46 -8.67 9.83 12.69
C SER A 46 -7.92 8.61 13.21
N ALA A 47 -8.12 8.28 14.49
CA ALA A 47 -7.60 7.03 15.07
C ALA A 47 -8.07 5.79 14.29
N GLY A 48 -9.28 5.83 13.72
CA GLY A 48 -9.81 4.75 12.88
C GLY A 48 -8.99 4.54 11.61
N PHE A 49 -8.51 5.62 10.97
CA PHE A 49 -7.68 5.50 9.78
C PHE A 49 -6.27 5.00 10.09
N PHE A 50 -5.68 5.45 11.20
CA PHE A 50 -4.42 4.89 11.69
C PHE A 50 -4.53 3.40 11.99
N LEU A 51 -5.60 3.00 12.67
CA LEU A 51 -5.84 1.60 12.97
C LEU A 51 -6.01 0.77 11.68
N LEU A 52 -6.73 1.29 10.68
CA LEU A 52 -6.87 0.65 9.37
C LEU A 52 -5.50 0.44 8.70
N CYS A 53 -4.65 1.47 8.64
CA CYS A 53 -3.30 1.36 8.08
C CYS A 53 -2.47 0.29 8.80
N GLY A 54 -2.48 0.30 10.13
CA GLY A 54 -1.76 -0.68 10.95
C GLY A 54 -2.26 -2.11 10.75
N LEU A 55 -3.58 -2.31 10.75
CA LEU A 55 -4.18 -3.63 10.51
C LEU A 55 -3.95 -4.10 9.07
N ALA A 56 -4.02 -3.21 8.09
CA ALA A 56 -3.72 -3.53 6.70
C ALA A 56 -2.28 -4.01 6.54
N PHE A 57 -1.32 -3.34 7.18
CA PHE A 57 0.07 -3.74 7.16
C PHE A 57 0.27 -5.13 7.80
N LEU A 58 -0.24 -5.34 9.00
CA LEU A 58 -0.08 -6.63 9.71
C LEU A 58 -0.76 -7.78 8.96
N ALA A 59 -1.99 -7.57 8.49
CA ALA A 59 -2.71 -8.57 7.71
C ALA A 59 -2.02 -8.83 6.36
N GLY A 60 -1.43 -7.79 5.76
CA GLY A 60 -0.69 -7.87 4.51
C GLY A 60 0.55 -8.74 4.61
N ILE A 61 1.33 -8.65 5.69
CA ILE A 61 2.50 -9.52 5.90
C ILE A 61 2.08 -11.00 5.77
N TRP A 62 1.02 -11.39 6.46
CA TRP A 62 0.50 -12.75 6.36
C TRP A 62 -0.07 -13.07 4.97
N ALA A 63 -0.84 -12.16 4.39
CA ALA A 63 -1.47 -12.37 3.10
C ALA A 63 -0.45 -12.51 1.96
N CYS A 64 0.51 -11.58 1.87
CA CYS A 64 1.59 -11.63 0.88
C CYS A 64 2.46 -12.87 1.04
N GLN A 65 2.72 -13.31 2.29
CA GLN A 65 3.45 -14.56 2.54
C GLN A 65 2.77 -15.77 1.90
N THR A 66 1.43 -15.81 1.80
CA THR A 66 0.71 -16.93 1.17
C THR A 66 0.84 -16.98 -0.36
N LEU A 67 1.32 -15.91 -0.98
CA LEU A 67 1.50 -15.79 -2.42
C LEU A 67 2.91 -16.18 -2.88
N ILE A 68 3.87 -16.19 -1.97
CA ILE A 68 5.27 -16.54 -2.24
C ILE A 68 5.37 -18.02 -2.58
N THR A 69 6.19 -18.34 -3.59
CA THR A 69 6.52 -19.70 -4.01
C THR A 69 8.02 -19.87 -4.14
N ASP A 70 8.53 -21.12 -4.25
CA ASP A 70 9.96 -21.42 -4.30
C ASP A 70 10.72 -20.75 -5.47
N GLY A 71 10.04 -20.24 -6.47
CA GLY A 71 10.65 -19.55 -7.62
C GLY A 71 10.23 -18.10 -7.77
N ASP A 72 9.35 -17.60 -6.90
CA ASP A 72 8.77 -16.26 -6.99
C ASP A 72 8.57 -15.67 -5.59
N HIS A 73 9.56 -14.89 -5.16
CA HIS A 73 9.60 -14.28 -3.83
C HIS A 73 8.88 -12.94 -3.76
N ASP A 74 8.54 -12.36 -4.90
CA ASP A 74 7.79 -11.10 -5.03
C ASP A 74 6.81 -11.20 -6.21
N PRO A 75 5.73 -11.96 -6.03
CA PRO A 75 4.80 -12.23 -7.11
C PRO A 75 4.00 -10.96 -7.49
N HIS A 76 4.03 -10.58 -8.77
CA HIS A 76 3.30 -9.42 -9.32
C HIS A 76 1.80 -9.36 -8.99
N ARG A 77 1.21 -10.47 -8.54
CA ARG A 77 -0.18 -10.56 -8.08
C ARG A 77 -0.35 -10.15 -6.61
N ALA A 78 0.74 -10.04 -5.85
CA ALA A 78 0.71 -9.43 -4.54
C ALA A 78 0.55 -7.92 -4.75
N VAL A 79 -0.54 -7.35 -4.29
CA VAL A 79 -0.89 -5.93 -4.46
C VAL A 79 -1.54 -5.34 -3.20
N TRP A 80 -1.53 -6.07 -2.10
CA TRP A 80 -2.06 -5.56 -0.84
C TRP A 80 -1.11 -4.55 -0.18
N ASP A 81 0.17 -4.63 -0.46
CA ASP A 81 1.22 -3.68 -0.14
C ASP A 81 0.90 -2.30 -0.70
N GLU A 82 0.46 -2.22 -1.96
CA GLU A 82 0.02 -0.97 -2.58
C GLU A 82 -1.19 -0.36 -1.86
N PHE A 83 -2.12 -1.18 -1.36
CA PHE A 83 -3.22 -0.66 -0.54
C PHE A 83 -2.71 -0.02 0.74
N ALA A 84 -1.87 -0.72 1.49
CA ALA A 84 -1.34 -0.23 2.76
C ALA A 84 -0.46 1.01 2.57
N GLY A 85 0.48 0.98 1.60
CA GLY A 85 1.36 2.09 1.29
C GLY A 85 0.62 3.33 0.81
N MET A 86 -0.39 3.15 -0.08
CA MET A 86 -1.23 4.23 -0.57
C MET A 86 -2.03 4.90 0.56
N TRP A 87 -2.64 4.11 1.45
CA TRP A 87 -3.38 4.66 2.60
C TRP A 87 -2.45 5.42 3.56
N VAL A 88 -1.26 4.91 3.82
CA VAL A 88 -0.26 5.64 4.63
C VAL A 88 0.14 6.95 3.97
N THR A 89 0.27 7.01 2.64
CA THR A 89 0.57 8.24 1.92
C THR A 89 -0.51 9.31 2.11
N CYS A 90 -1.76 8.91 2.31
CA CYS A 90 -2.89 9.82 2.52
C CYS A 90 -3.01 10.36 3.96
N LEU A 91 -2.20 9.89 4.91
CA LEU A 91 -2.27 10.35 6.29
C LEU A 91 -2.00 11.85 6.39
N PHE A 92 -2.87 12.54 7.15
CA PHE A 92 -2.85 13.99 7.40
C PHE A 92 -2.96 14.90 6.17
N LEU A 93 -3.28 14.36 4.99
CA LEU A 93 -3.53 15.16 3.80
C LEU A 93 -5.02 15.48 3.68
N PRO A 94 -5.39 16.69 3.21
CA PRO A 94 -6.77 17.02 2.91
C PRO A 94 -7.38 15.99 1.95
N LYS A 95 -8.62 15.61 2.24
CA LYS A 95 -9.34 14.60 1.48
C LYS A 95 -10.09 15.23 0.29
N ASP A 96 -9.37 15.98 -0.52
CA ASP A 96 -9.85 16.53 -1.77
C ASP A 96 -9.16 15.88 -2.97
N PHE A 97 -9.74 16.08 -4.15
CA PHE A 97 -9.27 15.44 -5.38
C PHE A 97 -7.80 15.76 -5.71
N ALA A 98 -7.38 17.00 -5.51
CA ALA A 98 -6.01 17.42 -5.87
C ALA A 98 -4.97 16.74 -5.00
N TRP A 99 -5.21 16.68 -3.67
CA TRP A 99 -4.29 16.01 -2.75
C TRP A 99 -4.33 14.49 -2.87
N LEU A 100 -5.49 13.89 -3.14
CA LEU A 100 -5.57 12.45 -3.40
C LEU A 100 -4.87 12.06 -4.71
N ALA A 101 -4.99 12.88 -5.76
CA ALA A 101 -4.26 12.68 -7.00
C ALA A 101 -2.74 12.85 -6.81
N ALA A 102 -2.31 13.88 -6.05
CA ALA A 102 -0.91 14.09 -5.71
C ALA A 102 -0.36 12.90 -4.89
N ALA A 103 -1.11 12.41 -3.90
CA ALA A 103 -0.74 11.25 -3.11
C ALA A 103 -0.54 10.01 -3.98
N PHE A 104 -1.45 9.76 -4.92
CA PHE A 104 -1.33 8.64 -5.87
C PHE A 104 -0.07 8.75 -6.71
N VAL A 105 0.18 9.91 -7.31
CA VAL A 105 1.36 10.11 -8.17
C VAL A 105 2.65 9.97 -7.38
N VAL A 106 2.75 10.63 -6.20
CA VAL A 106 3.95 10.59 -5.37
C VAL A 106 4.22 9.17 -4.86
N PHE A 107 3.20 8.47 -4.38
CA PHE A 107 3.35 7.08 -3.95
C PHE A 107 3.87 6.20 -5.09
N ARG A 108 3.25 6.25 -6.27
CA ARG A 108 3.68 5.43 -7.42
C ARG A 108 5.10 5.77 -7.89
N VAL A 109 5.49 7.02 -7.88
CA VAL A 109 6.86 7.43 -8.23
C VAL A 109 7.86 6.86 -7.21
N LEU A 110 7.59 6.98 -5.92
CA LEU A 110 8.47 6.48 -4.86
C LEU A 110 8.58 4.95 -4.87
N ASP A 111 7.46 4.25 -5.08
CA ASP A 111 7.42 2.80 -5.15
C ASP A 111 8.16 2.26 -6.41
N ILE A 112 7.99 2.88 -7.56
CA ILE A 112 8.67 2.44 -8.79
C ILE A 112 10.17 2.75 -8.76
N LEU A 113 10.56 3.96 -8.33
CA LEU A 113 11.96 4.38 -8.31
C LEU A 113 12.73 3.85 -7.12
N LYS A 114 12.03 3.58 -6.01
CA LYS A 114 12.56 3.07 -4.74
C LYS A 114 13.87 3.76 -4.33
N PRO A 115 13.87 5.12 -4.19
CA PRO A 115 15.08 5.82 -3.79
C PRO A 115 15.56 5.36 -2.41
N TRP A 116 16.85 5.56 -2.12
CA TRP A 116 17.34 5.34 -0.78
C TRP A 116 16.59 6.26 0.22
N PRO A 117 16.08 5.79 1.38
CA PRO A 117 16.31 4.48 2.01
C PRO A 117 15.25 3.40 1.67
N ILE A 118 14.23 3.68 0.86
CA ILE A 118 13.09 2.77 0.58
C ILE A 118 13.60 1.39 0.12
N ARG A 119 14.52 1.38 -0.83
CA ARG A 119 15.09 0.15 -1.38
C ARG A 119 15.72 -0.81 -0.34
N ARG A 120 16.07 -0.32 0.85
CA ARG A 120 16.65 -1.17 1.91
C ARG A 120 15.60 -2.12 2.51
N PHE A 121 14.33 -1.76 2.46
CA PHE A 121 13.24 -2.51 3.05
C PHE A 121 12.88 -3.77 2.23
N GLU A 122 13.17 -3.80 0.93
CA GLU A 122 13.05 -5.02 0.11
C GLU A 122 13.91 -6.20 0.62
N ARG A 123 14.90 -5.92 1.45
CA ARG A 123 15.80 -6.96 2.00
C ARG A 123 15.19 -7.77 3.12
N PHE A 124 14.06 -7.36 3.65
CA PHE A 124 13.35 -8.15 4.65
C PHE A 124 12.78 -9.43 4.03
N PRO A 125 12.76 -10.55 4.77
CA PRO A 125 12.31 -11.82 4.22
C PRO A 125 10.79 -11.89 4.08
N GLY A 126 10.34 -12.59 3.05
CA GLY A 126 8.96 -13.00 2.89
C GLY A 126 7.97 -11.84 2.75
N GLY A 127 6.75 -12.06 3.21
CA GLY A 127 5.69 -11.06 3.14
C GLY A 127 6.01 -9.73 3.86
N LEU A 128 6.95 -9.74 4.82
CA LEU A 128 7.41 -8.51 5.46
C LEU A 128 8.20 -7.64 4.47
N GLY A 129 9.04 -8.22 3.62
CA GLY A 129 9.79 -7.49 2.60
C GLY A 129 8.86 -6.82 1.59
N ILE A 130 7.87 -7.58 1.09
CA ILE A 130 6.85 -7.07 0.15
C ILE A 130 6.10 -5.87 0.75
N MET A 131 5.70 -5.95 2.03
CA MET A 131 4.93 -4.90 2.68
C MET A 131 5.76 -3.68 3.11
N ALA A 132 7.04 -3.89 3.45
CA ALA A 132 7.85 -2.88 4.14
C ALA A 132 8.36 -1.78 3.21
N ASP A 133 8.68 -2.08 1.98
CA ASP A 133 9.15 -1.08 1.01
C ASP A 133 8.02 -0.15 0.58
N ASP A 134 6.82 -0.66 0.34
CA ASP A 134 5.63 0.16 0.06
C ASP A 134 5.21 0.99 1.26
N LEU A 135 5.28 0.42 2.48
CA LEU A 135 5.06 1.21 3.69
C LEU A 135 6.07 2.35 3.80
N ALA A 136 7.35 2.09 3.51
CA ALA A 136 8.39 3.12 3.53
C ALA A 136 8.16 4.19 2.45
N ALA A 137 7.75 3.79 1.24
CA ALA A 137 7.33 4.70 0.18
C ALA A 137 6.15 5.57 0.63
N GLY A 138 5.16 4.95 1.26
CA GLY A 138 4.00 5.64 1.84
C GLY A 138 4.36 6.67 2.89
N VAL A 139 5.24 6.32 3.84
CA VAL A 139 5.71 7.26 4.89
C VAL A 139 6.47 8.43 4.28
N VAL A 140 7.41 8.18 3.37
CA VAL A 140 8.18 9.24 2.70
C VAL A 140 7.25 10.14 1.91
N GLY A 141 6.28 9.58 1.18
CA GLY A 141 5.27 10.32 0.44
C GLY A 141 4.39 11.18 1.35
N ALA A 142 3.89 10.62 2.45
CA ALA A 142 3.10 11.34 3.44
C ALA A 142 3.87 12.53 4.03
N VAL A 143 5.11 12.31 4.47
CA VAL A 143 5.96 13.38 5.03
C VAL A 143 6.19 14.47 3.99
N GLY A 144 6.60 14.12 2.77
CA GLY A 144 6.87 15.10 1.71
C GLY A 144 5.63 15.95 1.36
N LEU A 145 4.49 15.31 1.16
CA LEU A 145 3.25 16.00 0.82
C LEU A 145 2.72 16.85 1.97
N ASN A 146 2.80 16.38 3.22
CA ASN A 146 2.40 17.18 4.38
C ASN A 146 3.30 18.40 4.58
N VAL A 147 4.60 18.30 4.31
CA VAL A 147 5.50 19.46 4.33
C VAL A 147 5.06 20.48 3.28
N VAL A 148 4.80 20.05 2.06
CA VAL A 148 4.30 20.94 0.98
C VAL A 148 2.98 21.56 1.38
N TYR A 149 2.04 20.76 1.87
CA TYR A 149 0.72 21.27 2.29
C TYR A 149 0.83 22.36 3.36
N ARG A 150 1.61 22.13 4.41
CA ARG A 150 1.74 23.09 5.54
C ARG A 150 2.57 24.33 5.23
N LEU A 151 3.41 24.30 4.19
CA LEU A 151 4.23 25.46 3.80
C LEU A 151 3.51 26.37 2.82
N PHE A 152 2.60 25.86 2.01
CA PHE A 152 2.02 26.60 0.88
C PHE A 152 0.49 26.75 0.95
N PHE A 153 -0.17 26.05 1.87
CA PHE A 153 -1.62 26.02 2.06
C PHE A 153 -2.02 26.10 3.53
#